data_98830e6e68f3ad048fbc4e327ec605a4
#
_entry.id   98830e6e68f3ad048fbc4e327ec605a4
#
_cell.length_a   1.000
_cell.length_b   1.000
_cell.length_c   1.000
_cell.angle_alpha   90.00
_cell.angle_beta   90.00
_cell.angle_gamma   90.00
#
_symmetry.space_group_name_H-M   'P 1'
#
loop_
_entity.id
_entity.type
_entity.pdbx_description
1 polymer ?
#
loop_
_entity_poly.entity_id
_entity_poly.type
_entity_poly.pdbx_seq_one_letter_code
_entity_poly.pdbx_strand_id
1 'polypeptide(L)'
;EGQGFMKLLMNHVLEVYKGKRIYLQAYHPEIYVPFGFKESHRHILYKLDKAKYALPSSICLSQDINHLHDAYNLYVRDFSHYLIRDEDYFNNYLRKRCAAFNDSILTFKNEYGQQGYMIYNDRGKFVYISEFIYNKEYLDDILKTISVYFYKDIRIETDCMASIHGEKTDMITMMCNQEDNTPLEKRYINEIY
;
A
#
# COMPACT_ATOMS: atom_id res chain seq x y z
N GLU A 1 21.64 -22.02 4.85
CA GLU A 1 20.37 -22.18 5.61
C GLU A 1 20.67 -22.89 6.93
N GLY A 2 19.95 -22.54 8.01
CA GLY A 2 20.05 -23.26 9.31
C GLY A 2 21.11 -22.78 10.30
N GLN A 3 21.88 -21.75 10.03
CA GLN A 3 22.93 -21.26 10.95
C GLN A 3 22.40 -20.43 12.14
N GLY A 4 21.09 -20.27 12.29
CA GLY A 4 20.50 -19.55 13.40
C GLY A 4 20.63 -18.02 13.38
N PHE A 5 21.23 -17.44 12.35
CA PHE A 5 21.44 -15.98 12.25
C PHE A 5 20.14 -15.19 12.34
N MET A 6 19.05 -15.69 11.75
CA MET A 6 17.75 -15.02 11.85
C MET A 6 17.29 -14.93 13.31
N LYS A 7 17.46 -16.01 14.08
CA LYS A 7 17.09 -16.02 15.51
C LYS A 7 17.90 -15.00 16.29
N LEU A 8 19.21 -14.92 16.05
CA LEU A 8 20.09 -13.94 16.68
C LEU A 8 19.68 -12.51 16.32
N LEU A 9 19.42 -12.25 15.02
CA LEU A 9 18.99 -10.94 14.54
C LEU A 9 17.65 -10.52 15.17
N MET A 10 16.65 -11.39 15.14
CA MET A 10 15.33 -11.09 15.69
C MET A 10 15.39 -10.83 17.20
N ASN A 11 16.14 -11.64 17.96
CA ASN A 11 16.31 -11.42 19.39
C ASN A 11 17.01 -10.07 19.65
N HIS A 12 18.03 -9.74 18.87
CA HIS A 12 18.73 -8.46 18.99
C HIS A 12 17.79 -7.27 18.71
N VAL A 13 17.01 -7.33 17.62
CA VAL A 13 16.04 -6.28 17.28
C VAL A 13 15.01 -6.10 18.40
N LEU A 14 14.46 -7.20 18.94
CA LEU A 14 13.48 -7.16 20.02
C LEU A 14 14.06 -6.60 21.32
N GLU A 15 15.35 -6.83 21.58
CA GLU A 15 16.03 -6.28 22.75
C GLU A 15 16.31 -4.78 22.57
N VAL A 16 16.87 -4.37 21.44
CA VAL A 16 17.17 -2.94 21.13
C VAL A 16 15.92 -2.09 21.16
N TYR A 17 14.81 -2.60 20.62
CA TYR A 17 13.53 -1.90 20.56
C TYR A 17 12.53 -2.39 21.61
N LYS A 18 13.02 -2.83 22.76
CA LYS A 18 12.18 -3.31 23.87
C LYS A 18 11.11 -2.28 24.24
N GLY A 19 9.85 -2.73 24.30
CA GLY A 19 8.70 -1.88 24.61
C GLY A 19 8.20 -1.02 23.43
N LYS A 20 8.87 -1.07 22.28
CA LYS A 20 8.38 -0.45 21.06
C LYS A 20 7.53 -1.41 20.23
N ARG A 21 6.57 -0.86 19.52
CA ARG A 21 5.78 -1.61 18.56
C ARG A 21 6.59 -1.75 17.26
N ILE A 22 6.82 -2.99 16.84
CA ILE A 22 7.61 -3.33 15.65
C ILE A 22 6.67 -4.00 14.67
N TYR A 23 6.62 -3.49 13.45
CA TYR A 23 5.90 -4.10 12.33
C TYR A 23 6.87 -4.73 11.37
N LEU A 24 6.45 -5.83 10.75
CA LEU A 24 7.16 -6.46 9.65
C LEU A 24 6.18 -7.03 8.63
N GLN A 25 6.61 -7.03 7.39
CA GLN A 25 5.91 -7.66 6.28
C GLN A 25 6.38 -9.10 6.13
N ALA A 26 5.45 -10.04 6.05
CA ALA A 26 5.77 -11.45 6.02
C ALA A 26 5.02 -12.19 4.91
N TYR A 27 5.77 -12.82 4.01
CA TYR A 27 5.24 -13.86 3.11
C TYR A 27 5.08 -15.21 3.83
N HIS A 28 5.86 -15.44 4.89
CA HIS A 28 5.87 -16.64 5.73
C HIS A 28 5.68 -16.24 7.20
N PRO A 29 4.45 -15.87 7.62
CA PRO A 29 4.16 -15.38 8.97
C PRO A 29 4.60 -16.35 10.08
N GLU A 30 4.51 -17.66 9.83
CA GLU A 30 4.86 -18.73 10.76
C GLU A 30 6.29 -18.64 11.29
N ILE A 31 7.20 -18.04 10.51
CA ILE A 31 8.61 -17.86 10.89
C ILE A 31 8.75 -16.86 12.06
N TYR A 32 7.84 -15.90 12.18
CA TYR A 32 7.91 -14.81 13.16
C TYR A 32 7.09 -15.05 14.42
N VAL A 33 6.15 -16.00 14.40
CA VAL A 33 5.34 -16.38 15.56
C VAL A 33 6.17 -16.77 16.77
N PRO A 34 7.29 -17.55 16.66
CA PRO A 34 8.14 -17.90 17.79
C PRO A 34 8.82 -16.70 18.48
N PHE A 35 8.85 -15.54 17.82
CA PHE A 35 9.38 -14.28 18.36
C PHE A 35 8.31 -13.38 18.96
N GLY A 36 7.07 -13.87 19.10
CA GLY A 36 5.95 -13.12 19.68
C GLY A 36 5.22 -12.23 18.72
N PHE A 37 5.51 -12.30 17.40
CA PHE A 37 4.76 -11.57 16.40
C PHE A 37 3.40 -12.23 16.12
N LYS A 38 2.39 -11.39 15.97
CA LYS A 38 1.02 -11.78 15.60
C LYS A 38 0.59 -11.01 14.36
N GLU A 39 -0.36 -11.56 13.64
CA GLU A 39 -0.95 -10.85 12.50
C GLU A 39 -1.55 -9.52 12.95
N SER A 40 -1.20 -8.45 12.26
CA SER A 40 -1.70 -7.11 12.50
C SER A 40 -2.75 -6.71 11.46
N HIS A 41 -2.46 -6.85 10.17
CA HIS A 41 -3.38 -6.60 9.07
C HIS A 41 -2.87 -7.25 7.80
N ARG A 42 -3.65 -7.18 6.72
CA ARG A 42 -3.32 -7.75 5.42
C ARG A 42 -3.46 -6.73 4.31
N HIS A 43 -2.51 -6.75 3.40
CA HIS A 43 -2.68 -6.17 2.08
C HIS A 43 -3.06 -7.26 1.10
N ILE A 44 -3.92 -6.92 0.16
CA ILE A 44 -4.39 -7.83 -0.87
C ILE A 44 -3.83 -7.37 -2.20
N LEU A 45 -3.23 -8.31 -2.93
CA LEU A 45 -2.79 -8.07 -4.30
C LEU A 45 -3.86 -8.55 -5.26
N TYR A 46 -4.43 -7.61 -6.02
CA TYR A 46 -5.39 -7.86 -7.06
C TYR A 46 -4.75 -7.80 -8.44
N LYS A 47 -5.06 -8.78 -9.30
CA LYS A 47 -4.94 -8.62 -10.75
C LYS A 47 -6.25 -8.03 -11.26
N LEU A 48 -6.21 -6.81 -11.77
CA LEU A 48 -7.40 -6.07 -12.19
C LEU A 48 -8.07 -6.73 -13.40
N ASP A 49 -9.37 -6.96 -13.32
CA ASP A 49 -10.17 -7.34 -14.48
C ASP A 49 -10.52 -6.10 -15.32
N LYS A 50 -9.66 -5.77 -16.26
CA LYS A 50 -9.79 -4.57 -17.11
C LYS A 50 -11.09 -4.52 -17.90
N ALA A 51 -11.67 -5.67 -18.23
CA ALA A 51 -12.92 -5.72 -19.00
C ALA A 51 -14.10 -5.11 -18.21
N LYS A 52 -14.06 -5.19 -16.88
CA LYS A 52 -15.07 -4.57 -15.99
C LYS A 52 -14.98 -3.05 -15.92
N TYR A 53 -13.84 -2.48 -16.35
CA TYR A 53 -13.52 -1.07 -16.22
C TYR A 53 -13.29 -0.38 -17.58
N ALA A 54 -13.88 -0.89 -18.65
CA ALA A 54 -13.67 -0.38 -20.00
C ALA A 54 -14.51 0.87 -20.35
N LEU A 55 -15.25 1.42 -19.39
CA LEU A 55 -16.15 2.56 -19.60
C LEU A 55 -15.42 3.92 -19.41
N PRO A 56 -15.96 5.00 -19.99
CA PRO A 56 -15.46 6.35 -19.72
C PRO A 56 -15.45 6.68 -18.23
N SER A 57 -14.48 7.48 -17.80
CA SER A 57 -14.31 7.97 -16.43
C SER A 57 -14.27 9.49 -16.40
N SER A 58 -14.70 10.06 -15.29
CA SER A 58 -14.56 11.49 -14.97
C SER A 58 -13.19 11.84 -14.40
N ILE A 59 -12.36 10.84 -14.11
CA ILE A 59 -11.03 11.01 -13.52
C ILE A 59 -9.96 11.14 -14.60
N CYS A 60 -9.06 12.10 -14.42
CA CYS A 60 -7.86 12.27 -15.21
C CYS A 60 -6.62 11.91 -14.41
N LEU A 61 -5.60 11.34 -15.07
CA LEU A 61 -4.27 11.14 -14.47
C LEU A 61 -3.42 12.40 -14.66
N SER A 62 -2.64 12.72 -13.63
CA SER A 62 -1.75 13.87 -13.63
C SER A 62 -0.40 13.49 -13.01
N GLN A 63 0.67 14.12 -13.49
CA GLN A 63 2.00 14.05 -12.90
C GLN A 63 2.24 15.13 -11.84
N ASP A 64 1.25 15.99 -11.60
CA ASP A 64 1.31 16.98 -10.54
C ASP A 64 1.16 16.28 -9.19
N ILE A 65 2.25 16.22 -8.44
CA ILE A 65 2.37 15.55 -7.14
C ILE A 65 2.21 16.51 -5.96
N ASN A 66 1.67 17.71 -6.18
CA ASN A 66 1.22 18.55 -5.09
C ASN A 66 0.00 17.91 -4.39
N HIS A 67 -0.20 18.23 -3.13
CA HIS A 67 -1.35 17.74 -2.34
C HIS A 67 -1.40 16.23 -2.11
N LEU A 68 -0.28 15.49 -2.23
CA LEU A 68 -0.24 14.06 -1.86
C LEU A 68 -0.55 13.87 -0.38
N HIS A 69 -0.06 14.76 0.47
CA HIS A 69 -0.32 14.77 1.91
C HIS A 69 -1.83 14.86 2.21
N ASP A 70 -2.53 15.77 1.55
CA ASP A 70 -3.97 15.94 1.75
C ASP A 70 -4.75 14.70 1.31
N ALA A 71 -4.40 14.13 0.14
CA ALA A 71 -5.01 12.91 -0.36
C ALA A 71 -4.78 11.71 0.58
N TYR A 72 -3.57 11.58 1.12
CA TYR A 72 -3.24 10.56 2.10
C TYR A 72 -4.06 10.73 3.38
N ASN A 73 -4.09 11.93 3.95
CA ASN A 73 -4.84 12.21 5.18
C ASN A 73 -6.34 11.97 5.01
N LEU A 74 -6.89 12.32 3.85
CA LEU A 74 -8.29 12.04 3.53
C LEU A 74 -8.56 10.52 3.51
N TYR A 75 -7.66 9.75 2.93
CA TYR A 75 -7.78 8.29 2.84
C TYR A 75 -7.67 7.63 4.22
N VAL A 76 -6.65 8.01 5.01
CA VAL A 76 -6.37 7.32 6.30
C VAL A 76 -7.28 7.74 7.44
N ARG A 77 -8.11 8.77 7.28
CA ARG A 77 -9.04 9.21 8.34
C ARG A 77 -10.03 8.14 8.80
N ASP A 78 -10.31 7.16 7.93
CA ASP A 78 -11.22 6.06 8.23
C ASP A 78 -10.54 4.89 8.94
N PHE A 79 -9.21 4.97 9.10
CA PHE A 79 -8.41 3.97 9.78
C PHE A 79 -8.06 4.44 11.19
N SER A 80 -8.08 3.52 12.15
CA SER A 80 -7.71 3.81 13.54
C SER A 80 -6.22 3.70 13.78
N HIS A 81 -5.52 2.90 12.95
CA HIS A 81 -4.08 2.73 12.98
C HIS A 81 -3.50 2.92 11.58
N TYR A 82 -2.66 3.93 11.43
CA TYR A 82 -1.96 4.26 10.19
C TYR A 82 -0.64 4.96 10.50
N LEU A 83 0.25 5.00 9.52
CA LEU A 83 1.49 5.76 9.63
C LEU A 83 1.20 7.24 9.48
N ILE A 84 1.69 8.04 10.41
CA ILE A 84 1.65 9.50 10.29
C ILE A 84 2.75 9.90 9.31
N ARG A 85 2.34 10.53 8.20
CA ARG A 85 3.23 11.04 7.17
C ARG A 85 3.04 12.55 7.10
N ASP A 86 4.08 13.30 7.38
CA ASP A 86 4.08 14.75 7.30
C ASP A 86 4.40 15.25 5.87
N GLU A 87 4.40 16.56 5.68
CA GLU A 87 4.74 17.15 4.39
C GLU A 87 6.19 16.84 3.98
N ASP A 88 7.12 16.76 4.94
CA ASP A 88 8.52 16.44 4.66
C ASP A 88 8.66 15.01 4.12
N TYR A 89 7.87 14.08 4.64
CA TYR A 89 7.77 12.73 4.08
C TYR A 89 7.47 12.77 2.58
N PHE A 90 6.44 13.50 2.16
CA PHE A 90 6.03 13.55 0.75
C PHE A 90 7.00 14.35 -0.12
N ASN A 91 7.52 15.46 0.38
CA ASN A 91 8.38 16.35 -0.39
C ASN A 91 9.80 15.83 -0.56
N ASN A 92 10.32 15.12 0.43
CA ASN A 92 11.73 14.70 0.49
C ASN A 92 11.89 13.18 0.47
N TYR A 93 11.28 12.48 1.42
CA TYR A 93 11.52 11.05 1.57
C TYR A 93 10.90 10.23 0.43
N LEU A 94 9.61 10.43 0.16
CA LEU A 94 8.89 9.66 -0.87
C LEU A 94 9.51 9.84 -2.26
N ARG A 95 9.91 11.05 -2.63
CA ARG A 95 10.56 11.33 -3.92
C ARG A 95 11.89 10.60 -4.06
N LYS A 96 12.72 10.61 -3.01
CA LYS A 96 14.00 9.89 -2.99
C LYS A 96 13.80 8.40 -3.08
N ARG A 97 12.81 7.87 -2.35
CA ARG A 97 12.43 6.46 -2.39
C ARG A 97 11.99 6.06 -3.80
N CYS A 98 11.06 6.77 -4.40
CA CYS A 98 10.58 6.47 -5.74
C CYS A 98 11.73 6.50 -6.78
N ALA A 99 12.64 7.46 -6.69
CA ALA A 99 13.81 7.52 -7.55
C ALA A 99 14.74 6.31 -7.35
N ALA A 100 14.97 5.89 -6.10
CA ALA A 100 15.85 4.75 -5.78
C ALA A 100 15.31 3.41 -6.31
N PHE A 101 13.98 3.23 -6.33
CA PHE A 101 13.31 2.00 -6.78
C PHE A 101 12.78 2.08 -8.22
N ASN A 102 13.02 3.19 -8.90
CA ASN A 102 12.48 3.47 -10.25
C ASN A 102 10.95 3.40 -10.28
N ASP A 103 10.31 3.86 -9.21
CA ASP A 103 8.88 3.98 -9.10
C ASP A 103 8.42 5.34 -9.64
N SER A 104 7.20 5.38 -10.13
CA SER A 104 6.53 6.58 -10.63
C SER A 104 5.31 6.91 -9.79
N ILE A 105 4.96 8.19 -9.71
CA ILE A 105 3.76 8.67 -9.02
C ILE A 105 2.82 9.30 -10.03
N LEU A 106 1.54 8.92 -9.98
CA LEU A 106 0.46 9.61 -10.69
C LEU A 106 -0.67 9.93 -9.72
N THR A 107 -1.28 11.08 -9.89
CA THR A 107 -2.43 11.54 -9.14
C THR A 107 -3.71 11.41 -9.92
N PHE A 108 -4.81 11.21 -9.23
CA PHE A 108 -6.17 11.13 -9.76
C PHE A 108 -6.86 12.47 -9.53
N LYS A 109 -7.33 13.11 -10.59
CA LYS A 109 -7.98 14.43 -10.53
C LYS A 109 -9.30 14.44 -11.27
N ASN A 110 -10.24 15.21 -10.77
CA ASN A 110 -11.48 15.60 -11.46
C ASN A 110 -11.75 17.09 -11.24
N GLU A 111 -12.93 17.56 -11.60
CA GLU A 111 -13.34 18.96 -11.43
C GLU A 111 -13.37 19.44 -9.97
N TYR A 112 -13.50 18.50 -9.01
CA TYR A 112 -13.50 18.79 -7.58
C TYR A 112 -12.10 18.73 -6.94
N GLY A 113 -11.05 18.47 -7.74
CA GLY A 113 -9.66 18.41 -7.29
C GLY A 113 -9.07 17.01 -7.28
N GLN A 114 -8.07 16.83 -6.41
CA GLN A 114 -7.33 15.56 -6.30
C GLN A 114 -8.12 14.53 -5.51
N GLN A 115 -8.31 13.35 -6.11
CA GLN A 115 -9.08 12.23 -5.56
C GLN A 115 -8.20 11.08 -5.07
N GLY A 116 -6.89 11.22 -5.14
CA GLY A 116 -5.95 10.22 -4.68
C GLY A 116 -4.65 10.20 -5.50
N TYR A 117 -3.84 9.17 -5.29
CA TYR A 117 -2.62 8.92 -6.05
C TYR A 117 -2.27 7.45 -6.08
N MET A 118 -1.39 7.08 -6.99
CA MET A 118 -0.75 5.76 -6.99
C MET A 118 0.76 5.89 -7.12
N ILE A 119 1.46 4.93 -6.50
CA ILE A 119 2.88 4.67 -6.74
C ILE A 119 2.97 3.37 -7.51
N TYR A 120 3.63 3.39 -8.65
CA TYR A 120 3.68 2.23 -9.52
C TYR A 120 5.04 2.03 -10.17
N ASN A 121 5.29 0.79 -10.56
CA ASN A 121 6.47 0.38 -11.30
C ASN A 121 6.08 -0.48 -12.50
N ASP A 122 6.69 -0.22 -13.67
CA ASP A 122 6.53 -1.06 -14.86
C ASP A 122 7.46 -2.27 -14.79
N ARG A 123 6.90 -3.44 -14.57
CA ARG A 123 7.60 -4.73 -14.49
C ARG A 123 7.70 -5.44 -15.85
N GLY A 124 7.56 -4.72 -16.96
CA GLY A 124 7.61 -5.26 -18.32
C GLY A 124 6.31 -5.96 -18.75
N LYS A 125 5.96 -7.08 -18.15
CA LYS A 125 4.73 -7.84 -18.45
C LYS A 125 3.48 -7.26 -17.79
N PHE A 126 3.63 -6.58 -16.68
CA PHE A 126 2.54 -5.98 -15.92
C PHE A 126 2.99 -4.69 -15.24
N VAL A 127 2.04 -3.84 -14.89
CA VAL A 127 2.24 -2.69 -14.01
C VAL A 127 1.92 -3.12 -12.59
N TYR A 128 2.82 -2.83 -11.65
CA TYR A 128 2.63 -3.08 -10.24
C TYR A 128 2.39 -1.76 -9.51
N ILE A 129 1.21 -1.62 -8.92
CA ILE A 129 0.83 -0.48 -8.08
C ILE A 129 1.07 -0.91 -6.64
N SER A 130 2.14 -0.37 -6.04
CA SER A 130 2.59 -0.72 -4.69
C SER A 130 1.94 0.13 -3.61
N GLU A 131 1.42 1.30 -3.96
CA GLU A 131 0.60 2.13 -3.07
C GLU A 131 -0.58 2.70 -3.87
N PHE A 132 -1.78 2.52 -3.35
CA PHE A 132 -3.01 2.93 -3.99
C PHE A 132 -3.88 3.69 -2.99
N ILE A 133 -3.85 5.01 -3.08
CA ILE A 133 -4.58 5.95 -2.23
C ILE A 133 -5.72 6.55 -3.05
N TYR A 134 -6.94 6.43 -2.57
CA TYR A 134 -8.12 6.82 -3.34
C TYR A 134 -9.23 7.37 -2.46
N ASN A 135 -10.00 8.28 -3.01
CA ASN A 135 -11.31 8.64 -2.46
C ASN A 135 -12.31 7.54 -2.81
N LYS A 136 -12.94 6.95 -1.80
CA LYS A 136 -13.86 5.81 -1.94
C LYS A 136 -15.03 6.08 -2.89
N GLU A 137 -15.50 7.32 -2.94
CA GLU A 137 -16.59 7.74 -3.83
C GLU A 137 -16.22 7.65 -5.30
N TYR A 138 -14.92 7.75 -5.63
CA TYR A 138 -14.40 7.73 -7.00
C TYR A 138 -13.62 6.47 -7.35
N LEU A 139 -13.61 5.45 -6.48
CA LEU A 139 -12.82 4.23 -6.68
C LEU A 139 -13.08 3.60 -8.06
N ASP A 140 -14.34 3.42 -8.42
CA ASP A 140 -14.72 2.81 -9.71
C ASP A 140 -14.20 3.62 -10.91
N ASP A 141 -14.35 4.95 -10.88
CA ASP A 141 -13.87 5.84 -11.93
C ASP A 141 -12.33 5.88 -11.99
N ILE A 142 -11.65 5.83 -10.85
CA ILE A 142 -10.19 5.70 -10.79
C ILE A 142 -9.75 4.38 -11.45
N LEU A 143 -10.40 3.26 -11.14
CA LEU A 143 -10.10 1.96 -11.75
C LEU A 143 -10.36 1.93 -13.25
N LYS A 144 -11.41 2.59 -13.74
CA LYS A 144 -11.65 2.79 -15.19
C LYS A 144 -10.50 3.56 -15.84
N THR A 145 -10.07 4.65 -15.21
CA THR A 145 -8.99 5.48 -15.74
C THR A 145 -7.68 4.71 -15.87
N ILE A 146 -7.26 4.01 -14.80
CA ILE A 146 -6.00 3.23 -14.84
C ILE A 146 -6.09 2.05 -15.82
N SER A 147 -7.26 1.42 -15.96
CA SER A 147 -7.49 0.33 -16.92
C SER A 147 -7.28 0.75 -18.37
N VAL A 148 -7.68 1.98 -18.72
CA VAL A 148 -7.50 2.53 -20.06
C VAL A 148 -6.07 3.05 -20.25
N TYR A 149 -5.49 3.65 -19.22
CA TYR A 149 -4.14 4.24 -19.29
C TYR A 149 -3.05 3.20 -19.52
N PHE A 150 -3.10 2.07 -18.82
CA PHE A 150 -2.12 1.01 -18.96
C PHE A 150 -2.60 -0.07 -19.94
N TYR A 151 -1.84 -0.32 -21.01
CA TYR A 151 -2.13 -1.39 -21.97
C TYR A 151 -1.82 -2.80 -21.44
N LYS A 152 -1.03 -2.90 -20.36
CA LYS A 152 -0.57 -4.13 -19.73
C LYS A 152 -1.53 -4.62 -18.64
N ASP A 153 -1.31 -5.83 -18.16
CA ASP A 153 -1.92 -6.31 -16.91
C ASP A 153 -1.59 -5.36 -15.76
N ILE A 154 -2.53 -5.18 -14.86
CA ILE A 154 -2.39 -4.29 -13.72
C ILE A 154 -2.54 -5.12 -12.44
N ARG A 155 -1.56 -5.00 -11.56
CA ARG A 155 -1.59 -5.58 -10.21
C ARG A 155 -1.60 -4.46 -9.20
N ILE A 156 -2.59 -4.48 -8.30
CA ILE A 156 -2.81 -3.43 -7.32
C ILE A 156 -2.67 -4.03 -5.93
N GLU A 157 -1.72 -3.53 -5.16
CA GLU A 157 -1.65 -3.77 -3.73
C GLU A 157 -2.50 -2.73 -3.00
N THR A 158 -3.44 -3.20 -2.19
CA THR A 158 -4.38 -2.32 -1.49
C THR A 158 -4.81 -2.92 -0.16
N ASP A 159 -5.53 -2.14 0.63
CA ASP A 159 -6.15 -2.57 1.87
C ASP A 159 -7.28 -3.61 1.63
N CYS A 160 -7.69 -4.26 2.71
CA CYS A 160 -8.75 -5.29 2.65
C CYS A 160 -10.17 -4.73 2.44
N MET A 161 -10.35 -3.41 2.50
CA MET A 161 -11.64 -2.73 2.34
C MET A 161 -11.94 -2.36 0.89
N ALA A 162 -10.93 -2.38 0.02
CA ALA A 162 -11.12 -2.03 -1.39
C ALA A 162 -12.00 -3.07 -2.10
N SER A 163 -13.07 -2.60 -2.74
CA SER A 163 -13.93 -3.43 -3.59
C SER A 163 -13.44 -3.34 -5.03
N ILE A 164 -12.54 -4.24 -5.42
CA ILE A 164 -11.95 -4.29 -6.76
C ILE A 164 -12.42 -5.55 -7.50
N HIS A 165 -12.96 -5.37 -8.71
CA HIS A 165 -13.21 -6.49 -9.61
C HIS A 165 -11.89 -6.99 -10.18
N GLY A 166 -11.48 -8.18 -9.77
CA GLY A 166 -10.22 -8.77 -10.18
C GLY A 166 -9.95 -10.08 -9.45
N GLU A 167 -8.89 -10.74 -9.86
CA GLU A 167 -8.40 -11.95 -9.22
C GLU A 167 -7.51 -11.57 -8.03
N LYS A 168 -7.82 -12.09 -6.85
CA LYS A 168 -6.91 -12.02 -5.70
C LYS A 168 -5.75 -12.98 -5.95
N THR A 169 -4.57 -12.44 -6.21
CA THR A 169 -3.41 -13.24 -6.61
C THR A 169 -2.47 -13.54 -5.46
N ASP A 170 -2.45 -12.68 -4.44
CA ASP A 170 -1.60 -12.85 -3.28
C ASP A 170 -2.14 -12.06 -2.09
N MET A 171 -1.58 -12.33 -0.92
CA MET A 171 -1.92 -11.65 0.32
C MET A 171 -0.67 -11.49 1.16
N ILE A 172 -0.36 -10.23 1.47
CA ILE A 172 0.80 -9.88 2.26
C ILE A 172 0.35 -9.64 3.70
N THR A 173 0.90 -10.43 4.62
CA THR A 173 0.57 -10.29 6.03
C THR A 173 1.53 -9.34 6.71
N MET A 174 1.00 -8.31 7.35
CA MET A 174 1.73 -7.47 8.28
C MET A 174 1.64 -8.05 9.67
N MET A 175 2.77 -8.23 10.32
CA MET A 175 2.85 -8.76 11.68
C MET A 175 3.34 -7.70 12.66
N CYS A 176 2.90 -7.80 13.91
CA CYS A 176 3.31 -6.90 14.98
C CYS A 176 3.71 -7.72 16.21
N ASN A 177 4.74 -7.26 16.93
CA ASN A 177 5.23 -7.88 18.17
C ASN A 177 4.38 -7.56 19.42
N GLN A 178 3.33 -6.76 19.28
CA GLN A 178 2.42 -6.40 20.37
C GLN A 178 0.98 -6.69 19.97
N GLU A 179 0.19 -7.10 20.96
CA GLU A 179 -1.26 -7.25 20.75
C GLU A 179 -1.92 -5.91 20.49
N ASP A 180 -2.87 -5.94 19.60
CA ASP A 180 -3.69 -4.79 19.25
C ASP A 180 -5.11 -5.30 19.01
N ASN A 181 -6.05 -4.77 19.77
CA ASN A 181 -7.46 -5.15 19.70
C ASN A 181 -8.24 -4.34 18.64
N THR A 182 -7.56 -3.46 17.90
CA THR A 182 -8.21 -2.73 16.82
C THR A 182 -8.61 -3.70 15.70
N PRO A 183 -9.83 -3.61 15.16
CA PRO A 183 -10.25 -4.43 14.02
C PRO A 183 -9.27 -4.31 12.84
N LEU A 184 -8.99 -5.42 12.17
CA LEU A 184 -8.00 -5.48 11.08
C LEU A 184 -8.32 -4.51 9.93
N GLU A 185 -9.61 -4.36 9.62
CA GLU A 185 -10.12 -3.45 8.59
C GLU A 185 -9.94 -1.95 8.93
N LYS A 186 -9.57 -1.65 10.17
CA LYS A 186 -9.30 -0.29 10.65
C LYS A 186 -7.81 0.05 10.70
N ARG A 187 -6.96 -0.76 10.08
CA ARG A 187 -5.51 -0.57 10.05
C ARG A 187 -5.00 -0.38 8.64
N TYR A 188 -4.18 0.63 8.46
CA TYR A 188 -3.47 0.88 7.22
C TYR A 188 -2.01 1.25 7.52
N ILE A 189 -1.13 0.28 7.36
CA ILE A 189 0.32 0.47 7.54
C ILE A 189 0.98 -0.04 6.27
N ASN A 190 1.28 0.87 5.36
CA ASN A 190 1.90 0.56 4.08
C ASN A 190 3.25 1.30 4.00
N GLU A 191 4.28 0.71 4.58
CA GLU A 191 5.67 1.11 4.40
C GLU A 191 6.45 -0.14 3.99
N ILE A 192 6.83 -0.17 2.72
CA ILE A 192 7.70 -1.21 2.18
C ILE A 192 9.07 -0.60 1.99
N TYR A 193 10.04 -1.10 2.72
CA TYR A 193 11.45 -0.74 2.62
C TYR A 193 12.23 -1.76 1.81
#